data_9058cb41106261468d54dc7f3d8469ae
#
_entry.id   9058cb41106261468d54dc7f3d8469ae
#
_cell.length_a   1.000
_cell.length_b   1.000
_cell.length_c   1.000
_cell.angle_alpha   90.00
_cell.angle_beta   90.00
_cell.angle_gamma   90.00
#
_symmetry.space_group_name_H-M   'P 1'
#
loop_
_entity.id
_entity.type
_entity.pdbx_description
1 polymer ?
#
loop_
_entity_poly.entity_id
_entity_poly.type
_entity_poly.pdbx_seq_one_letter_code
_entity_poly.pdbx_strand_id
1 'polypeptide(L)'
;NQFIGGNPDAEPEKADTYTVGLVLEPDAIVPGFVMAVDYYDISIENAISTIGAQTTINQCGITGDALFCDNVNRAPGSLALWVNGGFVNNTTLNIGGVETSGVDITASYNRSIGAGRLSLSFNGSWLNDFTIDTGIATANTDGRYHCTGLHGNNCCTPLPEWRHQARLGYTFDFGFGASIRGRHFGAVDWDQTSTDDDLGTGADASVGDISAQNYFDLTLSYDLDPVNLRLGVNNIFDKEPPIIASNYGGSNGNTYVETYDPVGRRIFLSASLQFYTLAL
;
A
#
# COMPACT_ATOMS: atom_id res chain seq x y z
N ASN A 1 -28.23 -8.37 -12.46
CA ASN A 1 -27.69 -9.73 -12.34
C ASN A 1 -26.33 -9.82 -13.02
N GLN A 2 -25.30 -10.36 -12.33
CA GLN A 2 -24.02 -10.67 -12.93
C GLN A 2 -23.60 -12.09 -12.58
N PHE A 3 -22.89 -12.72 -13.50
CA PHE A 3 -22.23 -14.00 -13.30
C PHE A 3 -20.75 -13.73 -13.07
N ILE A 4 -20.25 -14.07 -11.88
CA ILE A 4 -18.84 -13.87 -11.47
C ILE A 4 -18.19 -15.22 -11.37
N GLY A 5 -16.98 -15.37 -11.90
CA GLY A 5 -16.22 -16.61 -11.81
C GLY A 5 -14.83 -16.49 -12.41
N GLY A 6 -14.04 -17.55 -12.23
CA GLY A 6 -12.75 -17.68 -12.90
C GLY A 6 -12.94 -17.97 -14.39
N ASN A 7 -11.89 -17.70 -15.16
CA ASN A 7 -11.81 -18.02 -16.57
C ASN A 7 -10.80 -19.18 -16.75
N PRO A 8 -11.21 -20.35 -17.27
CA PRO A 8 -10.28 -21.46 -17.51
C PRO A 8 -9.27 -21.16 -18.61
N ASP A 9 -9.53 -20.17 -19.47
CA ASP A 9 -8.66 -19.73 -20.55
C ASP A 9 -7.74 -18.57 -20.13
N ALA A 10 -7.73 -18.20 -18.82
CA ALA A 10 -6.82 -17.17 -18.32
C ALA A 10 -5.36 -17.61 -18.44
N GLU A 11 -4.54 -16.73 -19.01
CA GLU A 11 -3.10 -16.93 -19.11
C GLU A 11 -2.38 -16.31 -17.90
N PRO A 12 -1.14 -16.78 -17.58
CA PRO A 12 -0.33 -16.13 -16.55
C PRO A 12 -0.03 -14.67 -16.88
N GLU A 13 -0.06 -13.81 -15.89
CA GLU A 13 0.43 -12.43 -15.97
C GLU A 13 1.94 -12.42 -16.27
N LYS A 14 2.41 -11.38 -16.93
CA LYS A 14 3.84 -11.17 -17.22
C LYS A 14 4.32 -9.94 -16.49
N ALA A 15 5.43 -10.07 -15.77
CA ALA A 15 6.04 -8.93 -15.08
C ALA A 15 7.50 -8.78 -15.52
N ASP A 16 7.84 -7.57 -15.94
CA ASP A 16 9.21 -7.15 -16.16
C ASP A 16 9.64 -6.25 -15.00
N THR A 17 10.79 -6.54 -14.41
CA THR A 17 11.29 -5.80 -13.25
C THR A 17 12.76 -5.40 -13.48
N TYR A 18 13.03 -4.13 -13.32
CA TYR A 18 14.39 -3.57 -13.33
C TYR A 18 14.72 -2.97 -11.98
N THR A 19 15.86 -3.33 -11.41
CA THR A 19 16.35 -2.75 -10.15
C THR A 19 17.80 -2.33 -10.27
N VAL A 20 18.13 -1.17 -9.70
CA VAL A 20 19.52 -0.69 -9.59
C VAL A 20 19.73 -0.16 -8.19
N GLY A 21 20.68 -0.73 -7.47
CA GLY A 21 20.98 -0.37 -6.08
C GLY A 21 22.42 0.05 -5.86
N LEU A 22 22.59 0.90 -4.85
CA LEU A 22 23.90 1.32 -4.33
C LEU A 22 23.95 1.11 -2.83
N VAL A 23 24.98 0.38 -2.37
CA VAL A 23 25.27 0.22 -0.95
C VAL A 23 26.50 1.04 -0.58
N LEU A 24 26.38 1.81 0.49
CA LEU A 24 27.45 2.66 1.03
C LEU A 24 27.81 2.21 2.45
N GLU A 25 29.07 1.84 2.66
CA GLU A 25 29.65 1.45 3.94
C GLU A 25 30.92 2.23 4.21
N PRO A 26 30.87 3.53 4.55
CA PRO A 26 32.03 4.39 4.70
C PRO A 26 32.73 4.21 6.06
N ASP A 27 33.07 2.99 6.43
CA ASP A 27 33.62 2.62 7.73
C ASP A 27 34.85 3.44 8.15
N ALA A 28 35.65 3.86 7.17
CA ALA A 28 36.83 4.70 7.45
C ALA A 28 36.49 6.12 7.92
N ILE A 29 35.28 6.62 7.63
CA ILE A 29 34.84 7.98 7.95
C ILE A 29 33.74 7.94 9.03
N VAL A 30 32.76 7.05 8.87
CA VAL A 30 31.61 6.88 9.78
C VAL A 30 31.46 5.39 10.12
N PRO A 31 32.29 4.86 11.06
CA PRO A 31 32.24 3.46 11.44
C PRO A 31 30.84 3.04 11.94
N GLY A 32 30.35 1.92 11.42
CA GLY A 32 29.04 1.35 11.77
C GLY A 32 27.84 1.99 11.08
N PHE A 33 28.06 2.82 10.05
CA PHE A 33 27.03 3.34 9.17
C PHE A 33 26.95 2.49 7.90
N VAL A 34 25.72 2.09 7.54
CA VAL A 34 25.39 1.41 6.28
C VAL A 34 24.16 2.08 5.69
N MET A 35 24.16 2.34 4.39
CA MET A 35 23.03 2.86 3.65
C MET A 35 22.90 2.14 2.32
N ALA A 36 21.70 1.77 1.95
CA ALA A 36 21.34 1.29 0.61
C ALA A 36 20.28 2.20 0.00
N VAL A 37 20.40 2.43 -1.29
CA VAL A 37 19.43 3.15 -2.13
C VAL A 37 19.17 2.30 -3.35
N ASP A 38 17.92 1.90 -3.54
CA ASP A 38 17.49 0.99 -4.58
C ASP A 38 16.38 1.66 -5.42
N TYR A 39 16.65 1.89 -6.70
CA TYR A 39 15.62 2.24 -7.68
C TYR A 39 14.98 0.98 -8.20
N TYR A 40 13.68 0.98 -8.34
CA TYR A 40 12.90 -0.08 -8.98
C TYR A 40 11.97 0.48 -10.06
N ASP A 41 11.70 -0.36 -11.07
CA ASP A 41 10.75 -0.12 -12.13
C ASP A 41 10.12 -1.48 -12.47
N ILE A 42 8.81 -1.58 -12.33
CA ILE A 42 8.04 -2.83 -12.46
C ILE A 42 6.87 -2.56 -13.40
N SER A 43 6.76 -3.36 -14.45
CA SER A 43 5.62 -3.36 -15.37
C SER A 43 4.97 -4.73 -15.37
N ILE A 44 3.66 -4.79 -15.13
CA ILE A 44 2.84 -6.00 -15.20
C ILE A 44 1.87 -5.84 -16.37
N GLU A 45 1.97 -6.74 -17.33
CA GLU A 45 1.10 -6.80 -18.50
C GLU A 45 0.14 -7.98 -18.40
N ASN A 46 -1.01 -7.87 -19.08
CA ASN A 46 -2.06 -8.90 -19.10
C ASN A 46 -2.53 -9.27 -17.67
N ALA A 47 -2.71 -8.27 -16.82
CA ALA A 47 -3.19 -8.47 -15.46
C ALA A 47 -4.56 -9.17 -15.45
N ILE A 48 -4.73 -10.12 -14.55
CA ILE A 48 -5.99 -10.86 -14.41
C ILE A 48 -6.98 -10.00 -13.63
N SER A 49 -7.95 -9.45 -14.34
CA SER A 49 -8.94 -8.53 -13.77
C SER A 49 -10.35 -8.82 -14.30
N THR A 50 -11.33 -8.01 -13.88
CA THR A 50 -12.69 -8.03 -14.40
C THR A 50 -13.06 -6.65 -14.92
N ILE A 51 -13.83 -6.58 -16.01
CA ILE A 51 -14.29 -5.30 -16.59
C ILE A 51 -15.34 -4.61 -15.69
N GLY A 52 -16.12 -5.40 -14.97
CA GLY A 52 -17.28 -4.93 -14.22
C GLY A 52 -18.57 -4.84 -15.08
N ALA A 53 -19.68 -5.30 -14.51
CA ALA A 53 -20.93 -5.43 -15.26
C ALA A 53 -21.47 -4.11 -15.81
N GLN A 54 -21.34 -3.02 -15.04
CA GLN A 54 -21.83 -1.70 -15.49
C GLN A 54 -21.00 -1.16 -16.66
N THR A 55 -19.67 -1.27 -16.56
CA THR A 55 -18.76 -0.88 -17.65
C THR A 55 -19.02 -1.69 -18.91
N THR A 56 -19.18 -3.02 -18.78
CA THR A 56 -19.53 -3.91 -19.90
C THR A 56 -20.81 -3.46 -20.61
N ILE A 57 -21.86 -3.14 -19.88
CA ILE A 57 -23.12 -2.67 -20.47
C ILE A 57 -22.95 -1.33 -21.18
N ASN A 58 -22.26 -0.39 -20.52
CA ASN A 58 -22.04 0.95 -21.05
C ASN A 58 -21.21 0.91 -22.33
N GLN A 59 -20.09 0.19 -22.31
CA GLN A 59 -19.19 0.07 -23.47
C GLN A 59 -19.84 -0.70 -24.62
N CYS A 60 -20.60 -1.76 -24.36
CA CYS A 60 -21.38 -2.41 -25.39
C CYS A 60 -22.37 -1.44 -26.07
N GLY A 61 -23.06 -0.58 -25.26
CA GLY A 61 -24.00 0.40 -25.79
C GLY A 61 -23.36 1.52 -26.62
N ILE A 62 -22.13 1.90 -26.30
CA ILE A 62 -21.40 2.98 -26.95
C ILE A 62 -20.65 2.48 -28.18
N THR A 63 -19.91 1.38 -28.06
CA THR A 63 -18.95 0.91 -29.06
C THR A 63 -19.52 -0.19 -29.98
N GLY A 64 -20.43 -1.02 -29.45
CA GLY A 64 -20.86 -2.23 -30.15
C GLY A 64 -19.79 -3.32 -30.24
N ASP A 65 -18.67 -3.17 -29.52
CA ASP A 65 -17.56 -4.11 -29.55
C ASP A 65 -17.95 -5.48 -28.96
N ALA A 66 -17.52 -6.55 -29.60
CA ALA A 66 -17.78 -7.93 -29.20
C ALA A 66 -17.21 -8.26 -27.81
N LEU A 67 -16.04 -7.66 -27.44
CA LEU A 67 -15.46 -7.82 -26.10
C LEU A 67 -16.46 -7.51 -24.98
N PHE A 68 -17.32 -6.52 -25.18
CA PHE A 68 -18.34 -6.13 -24.22
C PHE A 68 -19.69 -6.78 -24.53
N CYS A 69 -20.13 -6.75 -25.79
CA CYS A 69 -21.50 -7.14 -26.15
C CYS A 69 -21.75 -8.64 -26.04
N ASP A 70 -20.77 -9.48 -26.28
CA ASP A 70 -20.89 -10.94 -26.11
C ASP A 70 -21.04 -11.36 -24.64
N ASN A 71 -20.66 -10.48 -23.71
CA ASN A 71 -20.84 -10.67 -22.28
C ASN A 71 -22.20 -10.18 -21.74
N VAL A 72 -23.05 -9.54 -22.56
CA VAL A 72 -24.36 -9.03 -22.19
C VAL A 72 -25.47 -10.01 -22.61
N ASN A 73 -25.81 -10.92 -21.71
CA ASN A 73 -26.87 -11.94 -21.97
C ASN A 73 -28.24 -11.39 -21.62
N ARG A 74 -29.08 -11.19 -22.61
CA ARG A 74 -30.45 -10.68 -22.44
C ARG A 74 -31.44 -11.83 -22.34
N ALA A 75 -32.41 -11.72 -21.43
CA ALA A 75 -33.42 -12.75 -21.24
C ALA A 75 -34.26 -12.94 -22.53
N PRO A 76 -34.49 -14.20 -22.97
CA PRO A 76 -35.33 -14.48 -24.14
C PRO A 76 -36.72 -13.87 -24.03
N GLY A 77 -37.17 -13.20 -25.09
CA GLY A 77 -38.50 -12.59 -25.18
C GLY A 77 -38.62 -11.19 -24.59
N SER A 78 -38.14 -10.95 -23.36
CA SER A 78 -38.23 -9.63 -22.74
C SER A 78 -37.02 -8.72 -23.06
N LEU A 79 -35.89 -9.30 -23.46
CA LEU A 79 -34.59 -8.62 -23.66
C LEU A 79 -34.08 -7.89 -22.41
N ALA A 80 -34.68 -8.12 -21.25
CA ALA A 80 -34.27 -7.48 -20.00
C ALA A 80 -33.03 -8.17 -19.38
N LEU A 81 -32.22 -7.39 -18.64
CA LEU A 81 -31.02 -7.87 -17.95
C LEU A 81 -31.28 -8.29 -16.48
N TRP A 82 -32.32 -7.71 -15.86
CA TRP A 82 -32.54 -7.82 -14.42
C TRP A 82 -33.66 -8.81 -14.05
N VAL A 83 -33.98 -9.71 -14.98
CA VAL A 83 -34.97 -10.79 -14.82
C VAL A 83 -34.30 -12.15 -14.95
N ASN A 84 -35.02 -13.22 -14.64
CA ASN A 84 -34.50 -14.58 -14.81
C ASN A 84 -34.09 -14.83 -16.27
N GLY A 85 -32.88 -15.32 -16.49
CA GLY A 85 -32.30 -15.54 -17.82
C GLY A 85 -31.58 -14.32 -18.42
N GLY A 86 -31.60 -13.14 -17.75
CA GLY A 86 -30.77 -11.99 -18.11
C GLY A 86 -29.64 -11.79 -17.13
N PHE A 87 -28.40 -11.61 -17.62
CA PHE A 87 -27.20 -11.37 -16.79
C PHE A 87 -26.06 -10.80 -17.62
N VAL A 88 -25.09 -10.22 -16.94
CA VAL A 88 -23.78 -9.86 -17.51
C VAL A 88 -22.76 -10.90 -17.07
N ASN A 89 -22.03 -11.47 -18.00
CA ASN A 89 -20.90 -12.32 -17.70
C ASN A 89 -19.72 -11.43 -17.30
N ASN A 90 -19.29 -11.54 -16.05
CA ASN A 90 -18.18 -10.75 -15.46
C ASN A 90 -17.11 -11.68 -14.90
N THR A 91 -16.65 -12.61 -15.74
CA THR A 91 -15.53 -13.48 -15.40
C THR A 91 -14.19 -12.76 -15.55
N THR A 92 -13.16 -13.30 -14.94
CA THR A 92 -11.79 -12.77 -15.05
C THR A 92 -11.27 -12.86 -16.49
N LEU A 93 -10.49 -11.86 -16.88
CA LEU A 93 -9.85 -11.74 -18.19
C LEU A 93 -8.40 -11.26 -17.98
N ASN A 94 -7.52 -11.61 -18.91
CA ASN A 94 -6.20 -10.99 -19.00
C ASN A 94 -6.36 -9.64 -19.71
N ILE A 95 -6.48 -8.57 -18.95
CA ILE A 95 -6.75 -7.23 -19.48
C ILE A 95 -6.06 -6.18 -18.63
N GLY A 96 -5.43 -5.21 -19.31
CA GLY A 96 -4.76 -4.11 -18.64
C GLY A 96 -3.41 -4.47 -18.02
N GLY A 97 -3.02 -3.70 -17.01
CA GLY A 97 -1.73 -3.85 -16.35
C GLY A 97 -1.54 -2.88 -15.19
N VAL A 98 -0.35 -2.97 -14.60
CA VAL A 98 0.10 -2.05 -13.54
C VAL A 98 1.57 -1.70 -13.80
N GLU A 99 1.89 -0.42 -13.75
CA GLU A 99 3.26 0.07 -13.80
C GLU A 99 3.57 0.81 -12.50
N THR A 100 4.75 0.55 -11.93
CA THR A 100 5.18 1.28 -10.74
C THR A 100 6.70 1.46 -10.73
N SER A 101 7.14 2.63 -10.31
CA SER A 101 8.54 2.93 -10.13
C SER A 101 8.78 3.77 -8.88
N GLY A 102 9.98 3.66 -8.32
CA GLY A 102 10.30 4.40 -7.11
C GLY A 102 11.71 4.18 -6.60
N VAL A 103 11.97 4.72 -5.42
CA VAL A 103 13.25 4.59 -4.74
C VAL A 103 13.02 4.16 -3.29
N ASP A 104 13.63 3.05 -2.91
CA ASP A 104 13.72 2.62 -1.53
C ASP A 104 15.06 3.02 -0.90
N ILE A 105 15.00 3.55 0.31
CA ILE A 105 16.17 3.97 1.07
C ILE A 105 16.18 3.24 2.40
N THR A 106 17.24 2.51 2.67
CA THR A 106 17.49 1.93 3.99
C THR A 106 18.79 2.48 4.56
N ALA A 107 18.81 2.85 5.84
CA ALA A 107 20.04 3.26 6.50
C ALA A 107 20.07 2.73 7.93
N SER A 108 21.25 2.35 8.39
CA SER A 108 21.49 1.96 9.76
C SER A 108 22.78 2.52 10.28
N TYR A 109 22.81 2.84 11.56
CA TYR A 109 24.01 3.25 12.27
C TYR A 109 24.03 2.59 13.64
N ASN A 110 25.11 1.86 13.91
CA ASN A 110 25.30 1.16 15.17
C ASN A 110 26.69 1.47 15.72
N ARG A 111 26.75 2.03 16.93
CA ARG A 111 28.03 2.39 17.54
C ARG A 111 27.98 2.31 19.05
N SER A 112 29.05 1.82 19.65
CA SER A 112 29.25 1.93 21.09
C SER A 112 29.63 3.36 21.45
N ILE A 113 28.85 4.00 22.32
CA ILE A 113 29.03 5.40 22.77
C ILE A 113 28.81 5.42 24.28
N GLY A 114 29.80 5.87 25.02
CA GLY A 114 29.76 5.90 26.48
C GLY A 114 29.62 4.48 27.07
N ALA A 115 28.66 4.27 27.95
CA ALA A 115 28.40 3.00 28.63
C ALA A 115 27.25 2.23 27.95
N GLY A 116 27.23 2.20 26.63
CA GLY A 116 26.19 1.50 25.90
C GLY A 116 26.37 1.59 24.39
N ARG A 117 25.32 1.19 23.68
CA ARG A 117 25.24 1.15 22.22
C ARG A 117 24.10 2.01 21.71
N LEU A 118 24.43 2.94 20.82
CA LEU A 118 23.49 3.70 20.01
C LEU A 118 23.13 2.89 18.77
N SER A 119 21.83 2.84 18.44
CA SER A 119 21.31 2.28 17.18
C SER A 119 20.37 3.28 16.53
N LEU A 120 20.57 3.52 15.24
CA LEU A 120 19.67 4.27 14.37
C LEU A 120 19.28 3.36 13.23
N SER A 121 18.02 3.41 12.83
CA SER A 121 17.56 2.78 11.59
C SER A 121 16.56 3.70 10.89
N PHE A 122 16.62 3.71 9.57
CA PHE A 122 15.74 4.44 8.69
C PHE A 122 15.34 3.55 7.52
N ASN A 123 14.06 3.54 7.20
CA ASN A 123 13.52 2.93 5.98
C ASN A 123 12.53 3.93 5.39
N GLY A 124 12.80 4.36 4.17
CA GLY A 124 11.95 5.30 3.43
C GLY A 124 11.67 4.75 2.03
N SER A 125 10.51 5.10 1.49
CA SER A 125 10.11 4.76 0.13
C SER A 125 9.54 6.01 -0.53
N TRP A 126 10.10 6.35 -1.68
CA TRP A 126 9.57 7.38 -2.57
C TRP A 126 8.95 6.70 -3.77
N LEU A 127 7.64 6.83 -3.90
CA LEU A 127 6.86 6.35 -5.02
C LEU A 127 6.90 7.43 -6.12
N ASN A 128 7.57 7.12 -7.22
CA ASN A 128 7.68 8.02 -8.36
C ASN A 128 6.45 7.93 -9.27
N ASP A 129 6.03 6.69 -9.56
CA ASP A 129 4.86 6.41 -10.40
C ASP A 129 4.13 5.16 -9.92
N PHE A 130 2.82 5.21 -10.02
CA PHE A 130 1.91 4.07 -9.90
C PHE A 130 0.76 4.27 -10.88
N THR A 131 0.82 3.58 -12.00
CA THR A 131 -0.15 3.67 -13.08
C THR A 131 -0.94 2.38 -13.18
N ILE A 132 -2.26 2.51 -13.28
CA ILE A 132 -3.17 1.40 -13.56
C ILE A 132 -3.64 1.55 -15.00
N ASP A 133 -3.49 0.47 -15.76
CA ASP A 133 -4.10 0.29 -17.08
C ASP A 133 -5.30 -0.65 -16.93
N THR A 134 -6.48 -0.17 -17.24
CA THR A 134 -7.69 -1.00 -17.21
C THR A 134 -7.81 -1.88 -18.45
N GLY A 135 -7.04 -1.63 -19.49
CA GLY A 135 -7.16 -2.25 -20.80
C GLY A 135 -8.42 -1.85 -21.56
N ILE A 136 -9.16 -0.83 -21.09
CA ILE A 136 -10.43 -0.40 -21.67
C ILE A 136 -10.33 1.07 -22.07
N ALA A 137 -9.90 1.32 -23.30
CA ALA A 137 -9.95 2.66 -23.86
C ALA A 137 -11.38 3.06 -24.21
N THR A 138 -11.69 4.34 -24.05
CA THR A 138 -12.94 4.96 -24.45
C THR A 138 -12.69 5.99 -25.57
N ALA A 139 -13.75 6.66 -26.04
CA ALA A 139 -13.58 7.71 -27.05
C ALA A 139 -12.79 8.93 -26.55
N ASN A 140 -12.70 9.12 -25.24
CA ASN A 140 -12.11 10.31 -24.61
C ASN A 140 -10.89 9.98 -23.74
N THR A 141 -10.67 8.72 -23.38
CA THR A 141 -9.63 8.28 -22.46
C THR A 141 -8.97 7.01 -22.96
N ASP A 142 -7.72 6.76 -22.61
CA ASP A 142 -6.98 5.56 -23.00
C ASP A 142 -7.13 4.41 -21.98
N GLY A 143 -7.85 4.64 -20.88
CA GLY A 143 -8.07 3.65 -19.82
C GLY A 143 -6.89 3.51 -18.87
N ARG A 144 -5.95 4.46 -18.90
CA ARG A 144 -4.76 4.49 -18.05
C ARG A 144 -4.84 5.71 -17.13
N TYR A 145 -4.56 5.52 -15.85
CA TYR A 145 -4.55 6.61 -14.89
C TYR A 145 -3.48 6.46 -13.82
N HIS A 146 -3.02 7.60 -13.31
CA HIS A 146 -1.97 7.70 -12.32
C HIS A 146 -2.53 7.79 -10.91
N CYS A 147 -2.07 6.91 -10.02
CA CYS A 147 -2.52 6.83 -8.64
C CYS A 147 -1.50 7.34 -7.61
N THR A 148 -0.33 7.78 -8.05
CA THR A 148 0.69 8.33 -7.15
C THR A 148 0.16 9.57 -6.41
N GLY A 149 0.27 9.58 -5.08
CA GLY A 149 -0.29 10.65 -4.26
C GLY A 149 -1.81 10.59 -4.06
N LEU A 150 -2.48 9.53 -4.54
CA LEU A 150 -3.93 9.42 -4.49
C LEU A 150 -4.40 8.27 -3.58
N HIS A 151 -5.69 8.31 -3.27
CA HIS A 151 -6.47 7.23 -2.67
C HIS A 151 -7.91 7.28 -3.20
N GLY A 152 -8.66 6.20 -3.08
CA GLY A 152 -10.08 6.21 -3.44
C GLY A 152 -10.59 4.89 -3.99
N ASN A 153 -11.70 4.95 -4.72
CA ASN A 153 -12.35 3.74 -5.24
C ASN A 153 -11.62 3.15 -6.44
N ASN A 154 -10.91 3.96 -7.22
CA ASN A 154 -10.14 3.52 -8.38
C ASN A 154 -8.69 3.22 -8.00
N CYS A 155 -8.04 4.12 -7.23
CA CYS A 155 -6.67 3.96 -6.76
C CYS A 155 -6.54 3.07 -5.52
N CYS A 156 -7.66 2.62 -4.94
CA CYS A 156 -7.72 1.73 -3.77
C CYS A 156 -7.11 2.33 -2.51
N THR A 157 -6.06 1.72 -1.97
CA THR A 157 -5.41 2.15 -0.73
C THR A 157 -4.58 3.43 -0.95
N PRO A 158 -4.33 4.22 0.11
CA PRO A 158 -3.48 5.41 0.00
C PRO A 158 -2.08 5.11 -0.54
N LEU A 159 -1.69 5.80 -1.59
CA LEU A 159 -0.40 5.68 -2.29
C LEU A 159 0.40 6.99 -2.17
N PRO A 160 0.84 7.38 -0.96
CA PRO A 160 1.59 8.62 -0.78
C PRO A 160 2.91 8.56 -1.54
N GLU A 161 3.34 9.69 -2.13
CA GLU A 161 4.64 9.81 -2.77
C GLU A 161 5.80 9.50 -1.83
N TRP A 162 5.63 9.79 -0.54
CA TRP A 162 6.66 9.54 0.47
C TRP A 162 6.11 8.92 1.74
N ARG A 163 6.75 7.82 2.17
CA ARG A 163 6.53 7.21 3.47
C ARG A 163 7.86 6.79 4.09
N HIS A 164 7.98 6.90 5.41
CA HIS A 164 9.19 6.42 6.08
C HIS A 164 8.91 6.01 7.52
N GLN A 165 9.84 5.23 8.05
CA GLN A 165 9.98 4.99 9.47
C GLN A 165 11.44 5.20 9.90
N ALA A 166 11.62 5.83 11.05
CA ALA A 166 12.91 6.02 11.67
C ALA A 166 12.86 5.54 13.12
N ARG A 167 13.90 4.87 13.58
CA ARG A 167 14.04 4.43 14.98
C ARG A 167 15.37 4.89 15.52
N LEU A 168 15.33 5.45 16.71
CA LEU A 168 16.49 5.76 17.55
C LEU A 168 16.41 4.87 18.79
N GLY A 169 17.47 4.11 19.08
CA GLY A 169 17.59 3.27 20.26
C GLY A 169 18.92 3.48 20.97
N TYR A 170 18.90 3.33 22.28
CA TYR A 170 20.10 3.25 23.09
C TYR A 170 19.97 2.12 24.11
N THR A 171 20.98 1.25 24.16
CA THR A 171 21.03 0.14 25.10
C THR A 171 22.27 0.28 25.95
N PHE A 172 22.08 0.39 27.27
CA PHE A 172 23.17 0.47 28.26
C PHE A 172 23.80 -0.89 28.48
N ASP A 173 25.07 -0.90 28.86
CA ASP A 173 25.86 -2.13 29.14
C ASP A 173 25.27 -2.97 30.29
N PHE A 174 24.48 -2.36 31.18
CA PHE A 174 23.78 -3.08 32.27
C PHE A 174 22.43 -3.70 31.84
N GLY A 175 22.11 -3.73 30.52
CA GLY A 175 20.97 -4.42 29.97
C GLY A 175 19.70 -3.57 29.77
N PHE A 176 19.64 -2.33 30.28
CA PHE A 176 18.49 -1.45 30.02
C PHE A 176 18.57 -0.83 28.63
N GLY A 177 17.46 -0.85 27.91
CA GLY A 177 17.35 -0.24 26.60
C GLY A 177 16.09 0.64 26.47
N ALA A 178 16.20 1.71 25.69
CA ALA A 178 15.09 2.56 25.32
C ALA A 178 15.13 2.87 23.82
N SER A 179 14.00 2.86 23.13
CA SER A 179 13.93 3.28 21.73
C SER A 179 12.64 4.02 21.41
N ILE A 180 12.74 5.02 20.55
CA ILE A 180 11.61 5.71 19.94
C ILE A 180 11.58 5.41 18.45
N ARG A 181 10.39 5.15 17.91
CA ARG A 181 10.15 4.98 16.48
C ARG A 181 9.16 6.03 16.00
N GLY A 182 9.51 6.76 14.96
CA GLY A 182 8.60 7.60 14.18
C GLY A 182 8.17 6.87 12.91
N ARG A 183 6.89 6.95 12.57
CA ARG A 183 6.30 6.48 11.30
C ARG A 183 5.61 7.65 10.63
N HIS A 184 5.92 7.86 9.36
CA HIS A 184 5.35 8.94 8.54
C HIS A 184 4.69 8.36 7.30
N PHE A 185 3.50 8.82 7.01
CA PHE A 185 2.77 8.61 5.76
C PHE A 185 2.47 9.98 5.16
N GLY A 186 2.87 10.20 3.91
CA GLY A 186 2.60 11.44 3.19
C GLY A 186 1.12 11.70 3.02
N ALA A 187 0.78 12.93 2.63
CA ALA A 187 -0.58 13.28 2.25
C ALA A 187 -0.98 12.58 0.96
N VAL A 188 -2.29 12.36 0.79
CA VAL A 188 -2.88 11.84 -0.45
C VAL A 188 -4.20 12.55 -0.71
N ASP A 189 -4.49 12.76 -1.99
CA ASP A 189 -5.73 13.40 -2.44
C ASP A 189 -6.74 12.32 -2.86
N TRP A 190 -8.02 12.67 -2.89
CA TRP A 190 -9.04 11.75 -3.36
C TRP A 190 -8.98 11.61 -4.90
N ASP A 191 -8.98 10.38 -5.41
CA ASP A 191 -8.80 10.08 -6.83
C ASP A 191 -9.77 10.83 -7.76
N GLN A 192 -11.00 11.11 -7.29
CA GLN A 192 -12.00 11.84 -8.09
C GLN A 192 -11.79 13.36 -8.14
N THR A 193 -10.85 13.89 -7.35
CA THR A 193 -10.42 15.29 -7.45
C THR A 193 -9.25 15.48 -8.41
N SER A 194 -8.71 14.36 -8.93
CA SER A 194 -7.63 14.37 -9.91
C SER A 194 -8.01 15.10 -11.19
N THR A 195 -7.02 15.66 -11.85
CA THR A 195 -7.13 16.24 -13.20
C THR A 195 -7.00 15.20 -14.32
N ASP A 196 -6.79 13.94 -13.96
CA ASP A 196 -6.74 12.83 -14.89
C ASP A 196 -8.14 12.55 -15.45
N ASP A 197 -8.27 12.47 -16.78
CA ASP A 197 -9.56 12.32 -17.47
C ASP A 197 -10.23 10.96 -17.18
N ASP A 198 -9.46 9.93 -16.78
CA ASP A 198 -9.96 8.60 -16.41
C ASP A 198 -10.40 8.51 -14.93
N LEU A 199 -9.97 9.45 -14.07
CA LEU A 199 -10.27 9.49 -12.64
C LEU A 199 -11.19 10.64 -12.26
N GLY A 200 -10.89 11.83 -12.77
CA GLY A 200 -11.50 13.08 -12.33
C GLY A 200 -12.99 13.15 -12.68
N THR A 201 -13.82 13.46 -11.68
CA THR A 201 -15.28 13.69 -11.86
C THR A 201 -15.65 15.15 -11.73
N GLY A 202 -14.66 16.05 -11.59
CA GLY A 202 -14.86 17.48 -11.27
C GLY A 202 -15.32 17.71 -9.83
N ALA A 203 -15.03 16.76 -8.93
CA ALA A 203 -15.28 16.91 -7.50
C ALA A 203 -14.45 18.06 -6.92
N ASP A 204 -14.92 18.66 -5.82
CA ASP A 204 -14.20 19.74 -5.13
C ASP A 204 -12.89 19.18 -4.54
N ALA A 205 -11.77 19.79 -4.93
CA ALA A 205 -10.42 19.37 -4.52
C ALA A 205 -10.18 19.44 -2.99
N SER A 206 -11.06 20.08 -2.22
CA SER A 206 -10.98 20.10 -0.75
C SER A 206 -11.71 18.94 -0.07
N VAL A 207 -12.33 18.05 -0.82
CA VAL A 207 -13.15 16.97 -0.29
C VAL A 207 -12.40 15.65 -0.41
N GLY A 208 -12.30 14.92 0.70
CA GLY A 208 -11.75 13.57 0.73
C GLY A 208 -10.24 13.47 0.93
N ASP A 209 -9.51 14.58 0.93
CA ASP A 209 -8.06 14.60 1.10
C ASP A 209 -7.63 14.10 2.48
N ILE A 210 -6.55 13.37 2.51
CA ILE A 210 -5.93 12.86 3.75
C ILE A 210 -4.60 13.58 3.96
N SER A 211 -4.53 14.42 4.98
CA SER A 211 -3.28 15.07 5.36
C SER A 211 -2.26 14.05 5.89
N ALA A 212 -0.97 14.40 5.79
CA ALA A 212 0.12 13.54 6.25
C ALA A 212 -0.06 13.09 7.71
N GLN A 213 0.22 11.81 7.97
CA GLN A 213 0.07 11.17 9.27
C GLN A 213 1.42 10.82 9.88
N ASN A 214 1.58 11.17 11.17
CA ASN A 214 2.79 10.85 11.92
C ASN A 214 2.40 10.13 13.21
N TYR A 215 3.03 8.98 13.48
CA TYR A 215 2.84 8.20 14.69
C TYR A 215 4.19 8.00 15.38
N PHE A 216 4.18 7.97 16.71
CA PHE A 216 5.39 7.73 17.50
C PHE A 216 5.15 6.59 18.47
N ASP A 217 6.11 5.70 18.57
CA ASP A 217 6.08 4.52 19.44
C ASP A 217 7.30 4.55 20.36
N LEU A 218 7.12 4.17 21.62
CA LEU A 218 8.17 4.05 22.62
C LEU A 218 8.31 2.59 23.05
N THR A 219 9.56 2.10 23.16
CA THR A 219 9.84 0.78 23.73
C THR A 219 10.95 0.89 24.74
N LEU A 220 10.72 0.32 25.91
CA LEU A 220 11.71 0.09 26.95
C LEU A 220 12.01 -1.41 27.01
N SER A 221 13.26 -1.79 27.19
CA SER A 221 13.67 -3.17 27.36
C SER A 221 14.62 -3.34 28.52
N TYR A 222 14.61 -4.52 29.13
CA TYR A 222 15.58 -4.89 30.15
C TYR A 222 15.98 -6.36 29.99
N ASP A 223 17.25 -6.56 29.81
CA ASP A 223 17.85 -7.88 29.63
C ASP A 223 18.43 -8.36 30.97
N LEU A 224 17.85 -9.44 31.48
CA LEU A 224 18.14 -10.05 32.80
C LEU A 224 18.62 -11.50 32.67
N ASP A 225 19.32 -11.85 31.64
CA ASP A 225 19.76 -13.24 31.37
C ASP A 225 19.31 -14.27 32.46
N PRO A 226 18.42 -15.24 32.13
CA PRO A 226 17.94 -15.62 30.80
C PRO A 226 16.63 -14.96 30.36
N VAL A 227 16.16 -13.91 31.03
CA VAL A 227 14.87 -13.25 30.79
C VAL A 227 15.07 -11.91 30.10
N ASN A 228 14.37 -11.68 28.99
CA ASN A 228 14.28 -10.36 28.37
C ASN A 228 12.85 -9.81 28.55
N LEU A 229 12.75 -8.63 29.15
CA LEU A 229 11.48 -7.92 29.37
C LEU A 229 11.37 -6.76 28.40
N ARG A 230 10.16 -6.53 27.84
CA ARG A 230 9.88 -5.36 27.00
C ARG A 230 8.53 -4.76 27.39
N LEU A 231 8.52 -3.46 27.59
CA LEU A 231 7.33 -2.63 27.74
C LEU A 231 7.27 -1.68 26.54
N GLY A 232 6.18 -1.69 25.80
CA GLY A 232 6.00 -0.81 24.66
C GLY A 232 4.70 -0.04 24.69
N VAL A 233 4.74 1.16 24.12
CA VAL A 233 3.58 2.00 23.86
C VAL A 233 3.61 2.38 22.40
N ASN A 234 2.68 1.84 21.61
CA ASN A 234 2.47 2.27 20.24
C ASN A 234 1.54 3.48 20.23
N ASN A 235 1.79 4.41 19.30
CA ASN A 235 1.03 5.64 19.16
C ASN A 235 0.93 6.40 20.50
N ILE A 236 2.08 6.83 21.03
CA ILE A 236 2.19 7.45 22.36
C ILE A 236 1.33 8.70 22.53
N PHE A 237 1.04 9.41 21.42
CA PHE A 237 0.22 10.62 21.43
C PHE A 237 -1.26 10.35 21.23
N ASP A 238 -1.66 9.07 21.09
CA ASP A 238 -3.05 8.67 20.87
C ASP A 238 -3.69 9.35 19.65
N LYS A 239 -2.90 9.46 18.58
CA LYS A 239 -3.37 10.10 17.37
C LYS A 239 -4.42 9.23 16.70
N GLU A 240 -5.59 9.81 16.48
CA GLU A 240 -6.68 9.15 15.77
C GLU A 240 -6.34 8.98 14.28
N PRO A 241 -6.82 7.91 13.63
CA PRO A 241 -6.70 7.76 12.20
C PRO A 241 -7.56 8.80 11.47
N PRO A 242 -7.24 9.15 10.21
CA PRO A 242 -8.12 9.97 9.40
C PRO A 242 -9.46 9.26 9.20
N ILE A 243 -10.56 9.99 9.35
CA ILE A 243 -11.91 9.47 9.12
C ILE A 243 -12.27 9.68 7.65
N ILE A 244 -12.48 8.56 6.95
CA ILE A 244 -12.78 8.53 5.53
C ILE A 244 -14.13 7.84 5.34
N ALA A 245 -15.10 8.54 4.78
CA ALA A 245 -16.38 7.94 4.48
C ALA A 245 -16.25 6.86 3.37
N SER A 246 -17.15 5.89 3.37
CA SER A 246 -17.09 4.77 2.42
C SER A 246 -17.21 5.18 0.95
N ASN A 247 -17.85 6.32 0.67
CA ASN A 247 -17.94 6.88 -0.68
C ASN A 247 -16.61 7.46 -1.19
N TYR A 248 -15.63 7.69 -0.30
CA TYR A 248 -14.28 8.13 -0.64
C TYR A 248 -13.26 6.98 -0.62
N GLY A 249 -13.72 5.74 -0.55
CA GLY A 249 -12.87 4.55 -0.51
C GLY A 249 -12.55 4.02 0.89
N GLY A 250 -13.04 4.68 1.95
CA GLY A 250 -12.86 4.21 3.33
C GLY A 250 -13.44 2.81 3.56
N SER A 251 -12.70 1.96 4.26
CA SER A 251 -13.09 0.60 4.60
C SER A 251 -13.70 0.49 6.00
N ASN A 252 -13.66 -0.69 6.61
CA ASN A 252 -14.14 -0.93 7.97
C ASN A 252 -13.51 0.05 8.98
N GLY A 253 -14.36 0.66 9.82
CA GLY A 253 -13.93 1.68 10.77
C GLY A 253 -13.78 3.08 10.18
N ASN A 254 -14.27 3.32 8.96
CA ASN A 254 -14.20 4.59 8.26
C ASN A 254 -12.76 5.11 8.14
N THR A 255 -11.82 4.24 7.86
CA THR A 255 -10.41 4.54 7.61
C THR A 255 -9.75 3.41 6.81
N TYR A 256 -8.53 3.61 6.34
CA TYR A 256 -7.70 2.56 5.75
C TYR A 256 -6.90 1.87 6.86
N VAL A 257 -7.45 0.78 7.40
CA VAL A 257 -6.87 0.04 8.55
C VAL A 257 -5.52 -0.61 8.24
N GLU A 258 -5.23 -0.85 6.97
CA GLU A 258 -3.96 -1.37 6.46
C GLU A 258 -2.85 -0.31 6.43
N THR A 259 -3.21 0.98 6.44
CA THR A 259 -2.27 2.11 6.32
C THR A 259 -2.16 2.88 7.63
N TYR A 260 -3.29 3.24 8.24
CA TYR A 260 -3.35 4.09 9.43
C TYR A 260 -3.63 3.25 10.69
N ASP A 261 -3.27 3.76 11.85
CA ASP A 261 -3.44 3.07 13.13
C ASP A 261 -4.90 3.20 13.65
N PRO A 262 -5.76 2.19 13.44
CA PRO A 262 -7.19 2.31 13.76
C PRO A 262 -7.50 2.16 15.25
N VAL A 263 -6.53 1.69 16.06
CA VAL A 263 -6.76 1.31 17.47
C VAL A 263 -6.36 2.43 18.43
N GLY A 264 -5.59 3.43 17.96
CA GLY A 264 -5.05 4.47 18.83
C GLY A 264 -3.90 3.96 19.71
N ARG A 265 -3.75 4.52 20.90
CA ARG A 265 -2.69 4.13 21.82
C ARG A 265 -2.83 2.71 22.34
N ARG A 266 -1.77 1.91 22.19
CA ARG A 266 -1.74 0.52 22.65
C ARG A 266 -0.50 0.28 23.51
N ILE A 267 -0.69 -0.26 24.70
CA ILE A 267 0.38 -0.64 25.62
C ILE A 267 0.52 -2.16 25.60
N PHE A 268 1.75 -2.65 25.56
CA PHE A 268 2.03 -4.07 25.64
C PHE A 268 3.21 -4.36 26.56
N LEU A 269 3.17 -5.53 27.19
CA LEU A 269 4.27 -6.11 27.97
C LEU A 269 4.61 -7.47 27.35
N SER A 270 5.90 -7.71 27.13
CA SER A 270 6.40 -8.99 26.65
C SER A 270 7.55 -9.46 27.54
N ALA A 271 7.55 -10.77 27.84
CA ALA A 271 8.67 -11.44 28.49
C ALA A 271 9.07 -12.63 27.62
N SER A 272 10.37 -12.73 27.32
CA SER A 272 10.94 -13.86 26.59
C SER A 272 12.02 -14.54 27.46
N LEU A 273 12.04 -15.87 27.45
CA LEU A 273 12.99 -16.67 28.20
C LEU A 273 13.85 -17.46 27.21
N GLN A 274 15.17 -17.33 27.34
CA GLN A 274 16.14 -18.13 26.57
C GLN A 274 16.51 -19.38 27.36
N PHE A 275 16.30 -20.55 26.75
CA PHE A 275 16.75 -21.83 27.29
C PHE A 275 18.08 -22.21 26.65
N TYR A 276 19.12 -22.37 27.44
CA TYR A 276 20.38 -22.93 26.96
C TYR A 276 20.31 -24.47 27.07
N THR A 277 20.36 -25.15 25.92
CA THR A 277 20.55 -26.60 25.91
C THR A 277 22.00 -26.87 26.27
N LEU A 278 22.25 -27.46 27.44
CA LEU A 278 23.55 -28.04 27.77
C LEU A 278 23.80 -29.19 26.75
N ALA A 279 24.75 -29.00 25.85
CA ALA A 279 25.30 -30.11 25.08
C ALA A 279 26.05 -31.00 26.08
N LEU A 280 25.48 -32.21 26.36
CA LEU A 280 26.12 -33.29 27.10
C LEU A 280 27.10 -34.01 26.21
#